data_8d715d4d5119d4d43c307a6739712b22
#
_entry.id   8d715d4d5119d4d43c307a6739712b22
#
_cell.length_a   1.000
_cell.length_b   1.000
_cell.length_c   1.000
_cell.angle_alpha   90.00
_cell.angle_beta   90.00
_cell.angle_gamma   90.00
#
_symmetry.space_group_name_H-M   'P 1'
#
loop_
_entity.id
_entity.type
_entity.pdbx_description
1 polymer ?
#
loop_
_entity_poly.entity_id
_entity_poly.type
_entity_poly.pdbx_seq_one_letter_code
_entity_poly.pdbx_strand_id
1 'polypeptide(L)'
;KINLVKVLGVITLSVILAFNSYSQTSKFGISVNSLTTNFNYGKSNSSLQSYKRNFSGLQAGVSYQAGISKRFSVVPELYFAMKGGTLKSGNSVTVRKSTLKLYSFEMPVLARVHIKKLYFNAGPYASYHIGGRLKTDGTTASPATKTKLSFGNNAGDFKRWDAGIQAGAGYNFNTKHSILTLDVRYGYGLVNVSRDVERYSRMLNISLQVSGPSRKKTSGR
;
A
#
# COMPACT_ATOMS: atom_id res chain seq x y z
N LYS A 1 -19.65 -16.28 -19.14
CA LYS A 1 -18.39 -15.75 -18.52
C LYS A 1 -18.78 -15.00 -17.25
N ILE A 2 -18.48 -15.58 -16.08
CA ILE A 2 -18.73 -14.94 -14.79
C ILE A 2 -17.81 -13.73 -14.71
N ASN A 3 -18.40 -12.54 -14.49
CA ASN A 3 -17.67 -11.28 -14.50
C ASN A 3 -16.90 -11.19 -13.15
N LEU A 4 -15.60 -11.43 -13.18
CA LEU A 4 -14.73 -11.48 -12.00
C LEU A 4 -14.89 -10.26 -11.08
N VAL A 5 -15.16 -9.09 -11.66
CA VAL A 5 -15.43 -7.85 -10.92
C VAL A 5 -16.73 -7.94 -10.10
N LYS A 6 -17.79 -8.55 -10.65
CA LYS A 6 -19.05 -8.76 -9.92
C LYS A 6 -18.89 -9.76 -8.78
N VAL A 7 -18.14 -10.85 -9.02
CA VAL A 7 -17.84 -11.85 -7.98
C VAL A 7 -17.01 -11.24 -6.86
N LEU A 8 -15.98 -10.47 -7.19
CA LEU A 8 -15.17 -9.75 -6.20
C LEU A 8 -16.01 -8.75 -5.40
N GLY A 9 -16.89 -7.99 -6.07
CA GLY A 9 -17.83 -7.06 -5.43
C GLY A 9 -18.78 -7.73 -4.46
N VAL A 10 -19.35 -8.89 -4.83
CA VAL A 10 -20.26 -9.66 -3.97
C VAL A 10 -19.50 -10.25 -2.78
N ILE A 11 -18.30 -10.79 -2.98
CA ILE A 11 -17.46 -11.31 -1.89
C ILE A 11 -17.09 -10.19 -0.91
N THR A 12 -16.68 -9.02 -1.43
CA THR A 12 -16.34 -7.86 -0.59
C THR A 12 -17.55 -7.38 0.20
N LEU A 13 -18.72 -7.29 -0.43
CA LEU A 13 -19.96 -6.88 0.23
C LEU A 13 -20.42 -7.92 1.28
N SER A 14 -20.32 -9.19 0.98
CA SER A 14 -20.67 -10.29 1.91
C SER A 14 -19.74 -10.32 3.12
N VAL A 15 -18.44 -10.07 2.92
CA VAL A 15 -17.46 -9.93 4.00
C VAL A 15 -17.79 -8.72 4.87
N ILE A 16 -18.10 -7.56 4.28
CA ILE A 16 -18.47 -6.34 5.02
C ILE A 16 -19.77 -6.57 5.84
N LEU A 17 -20.75 -7.26 5.28
CA LEU A 17 -22.02 -7.55 5.97
C LEU A 17 -21.84 -8.57 7.11
N ALA A 18 -20.98 -9.58 6.94
CA ALA A 18 -20.70 -10.59 7.97
C ALA A 18 -20.01 -9.97 9.20
N PHE A 19 -19.20 -8.92 9.05
CA PHE A 19 -18.52 -8.26 10.17
C PHE A 19 -19.47 -7.54 11.12
N ASN A 20 -20.67 -7.14 10.67
CA ASN A 20 -21.62 -6.44 11.54
C ASN A 20 -22.23 -7.34 12.63
N SER A 21 -22.20 -8.67 12.47
CA SER A 21 -22.83 -9.63 13.38
C SER A 21 -21.96 -10.04 14.57
N TYR A 22 -20.64 -9.98 14.47
CA TYR A 22 -19.71 -10.55 15.46
C TYR A 22 -18.75 -9.54 16.11
N SER A 23 -18.73 -8.27 15.67
CA SER A 23 -17.76 -7.30 16.17
C SER A 23 -18.04 -6.87 17.61
N GLN A 24 -17.27 -7.36 18.57
CA GLN A 24 -17.33 -6.92 19.98
C GLN A 24 -16.85 -5.45 20.16
N THR A 25 -15.95 -4.99 19.30
CA THR A 25 -15.44 -3.62 19.30
C THR A 25 -15.03 -3.22 17.89
N SER A 26 -15.63 -2.16 17.36
CA SER A 26 -15.24 -1.58 16.08
C SER A 26 -14.62 -0.21 16.26
N LYS A 27 -13.64 0.13 15.41
CA LYS A 27 -12.98 1.43 15.42
C LYS A 27 -12.78 1.90 13.99
N PHE A 28 -13.11 3.17 13.75
CA PHE A 28 -12.76 3.85 12.53
C PHE A 28 -11.53 4.72 12.77
N GLY A 29 -10.59 4.73 11.84
CA GLY A 29 -9.38 5.52 11.93
C GLY A 29 -9.07 6.25 10.65
N ILE A 30 -8.41 7.39 10.79
CA ILE A 30 -7.83 8.18 9.70
C ILE A 30 -6.33 8.19 9.91
N SER A 31 -5.55 8.00 8.84
CA SER A 31 -4.09 7.97 8.93
C SER A 31 -3.42 8.73 7.81
N VAL A 32 -2.23 9.25 8.14
CA VAL A 32 -1.26 9.80 7.20
C VAL A 32 0.05 9.04 7.40
N ASN A 33 0.62 8.61 6.30
CA ASN A 33 1.75 7.69 6.31
C ASN A 33 2.89 8.25 5.47
N SER A 34 4.10 8.14 5.98
CA SER A 34 5.34 8.34 5.21
C SER A 34 5.74 7.01 4.58
N LEU A 35 5.95 7.02 3.28
CA LEU A 35 6.38 5.85 2.51
C LEU A 35 7.83 6.00 2.07
N THR A 36 8.64 4.98 2.31
CA THR A 36 9.92 4.79 1.64
C THR A 36 9.78 3.61 0.69
N THR A 37 9.79 3.86 -0.61
CA THR A 37 9.49 2.85 -1.63
C THR A 37 10.62 2.68 -2.63
N ASN A 38 10.75 1.48 -3.19
CA ASN A 38 11.59 1.19 -4.34
C ASN A 38 11.04 -0.02 -5.10
N PHE A 39 11.72 -0.43 -6.18
CA PHE A 39 11.40 -1.64 -6.91
C PHE A 39 12.50 -2.69 -6.76
N ASN A 40 12.09 -3.95 -6.63
CA ASN A 40 12.94 -5.10 -6.87
C ASN A 40 12.83 -5.44 -8.37
N TYR A 41 13.95 -5.58 -9.02
CA TYR A 41 14.06 -5.81 -10.47
C TYR A 41 14.27 -7.29 -10.80
N GLY A 42 13.59 -8.21 -10.14
CA GLY A 42 13.58 -9.64 -10.46
C GLY A 42 14.91 -10.27 -10.88
N LYS A 43 14.86 -11.49 -11.35
CA LYS A 43 16.05 -12.21 -11.83
C LYS A 43 16.49 -11.73 -13.22
N SER A 44 15.55 -11.48 -14.12
CA SER A 44 15.81 -11.07 -15.51
C SER A 44 16.47 -9.69 -15.61
N ASN A 45 16.29 -8.82 -14.63
CA ASN A 45 16.85 -7.48 -14.58
C ASN A 45 17.72 -7.24 -13.34
N SER A 46 18.38 -8.27 -12.85
CA SER A 46 19.16 -8.23 -11.59
C SER A 46 20.27 -7.18 -11.61
N SER A 47 20.86 -6.86 -12.76
CA SER A 47 21.84 -5.79 -12.94
C SER A 47 21.34 -4.41 -12.49
N LEU A 48 20.02 -4.15 -12.52
CA LEU A 48 19.43 -2.89 -12.08
C LEU A 48 19.38 -2.76 -10.54
N GLN A 49 19.58 -3.83 -9.77
CA GLN A 49 19.50 -3.79 -8.31
C GLN A 49 20.52 -2.84 -7.67
N SER A 50 21.73 -2.76 -8.23
CA SER A 50 22.79 -1.85 -7.74
C SER A 50 22.51 -0.38 -8.02
N TYR A 51 21.66 -0.09 -9.01
CA TYR A 51 21.27 1.27 -9.41
C TYR A 51 20.01 1.77 -8.73
N LYS A 52 19.25 0.91 -8.02
CA LYS A 52 18.02 1.31 -7.36
C LYS A 52 18.27 2.31 -6.24
N ARG A 53 17.35 3.25 -6.08
CA ARG A 53 17.28 4.20 -4.98
C ARG A 53 15.85 4.31 -4.47
N ASN A 54 15.74 4.61 -3.21
CA ASN A 54 14.46 4.83 -2.56
C ASN A 54 13.80 6.11 -3.09
N PHE A 55 12.48 6.07 -3.12
CA PHE A 55 11.61 7.20 -3.37
C PHE A 55 10.82 7.49 -2.09
N SER A 56 10.80 8.75 -1.65
CA SER A 56 9.98 9.19 -0.54
C SER A 56 8.59 9.54 -1.04
N GLY A 57 7.60 8.80 -0.57
CA GLY A 57 6.19 8.96 -0.92
C GLY A 57 5.33 9.30 0.28
N LEU A 58 4.06 9.51 0.02
CA LEU A 58 3.04 9.78 1.02
C LEU A 58 1.81 8.90 0.74
N GLN A 59 1.11 8.57 1.82
CA GLN A 59 -0.15 7.85 1.76
C GLN A 59 -1.09 8.43 2.80
N ALA A 60 -2.36 8.59 2.46
CA ALA A 60 -3.41 9.02 3.38
C ALA A 60 -4.67 8.22 3.14
N GLY A 61 -5.42 7.94 4.20
CA GLY A 61 -6.63 7.15 4.04
C GLY A 61 -7.32 6.82 5.34
N VAL A 62 -8.16 5.82 5.25
CA VAL A 62 -9.07 5.38 6.31
C VAL A 62 -8.90 3.90 6.59
N SER A 63 -9.22 3.51 7.80
CA SER A 63 -9.20 2.13 8.25
C SER A 63 -10.44 1.81 9.08
N TYR A 64 -10.89 0.58 9.00
CA TYR A 64 -11.93 0.07 9.88
C TYR A 64 -11.40 -1.18 10.59
N GLN A 65 -11.28 -1.13 11.91
CA GLN A 65 -10.90 -2.27 12.71
C GLN A 65 -12.16 -3.00 13.19
N ALA A 66 -12.36 -4.22 12.74
CA ALA A 66 -13.39 -5.14 13.22
C ALA A 66 -12.79 -6.10 14.24
N GLY A 67 -13.16 -5.98 15.51
CA GLY A 67 -12.72 -6.90 16.57
C GLY A 67 -13.47 -8.23 16.49
N ILE A 68 -12.75 -9.29 16.22
CA ILE A 68 -13.30 -10.67 16.19
C ILE A 68 -13.23 -11.29 17.59
N SER A 69 -12.17 -11.01 18.33
CA SER A 69 -12.01 -11.42 19.73
C SER A 69 -11.29 -10.33 20.52
N LYS A 70 -11.09 -10.56 21.83
CA LYS A 70 -10.32 -9.63 22.68
C LYS A 70 -8.88 -9.37 22.21
N ARG A 71 -8.31 -10.33 21.46
CA ARG A 71 -6.91 -10.24 20.98
C ARG A 71 -6.79 -10.22 19.48
N PHE A 72 -7.85 -10.45 18.72
CA PHE A 72 -7.80 -10.57 17.27
C PHE A 72 -8.78 -9.63 16.59
N SER A 73 -8.31 -8.95 15.55
CA SER A 73 -9.11 -8.06 14.71
C SER A 73 -8.77 -8.25 13.23
N VAL A 74 -9.72 -7.95 12.36
CA VAL A 74 -9.48 -7.76 10.92
C VAL A 74 -9.61 -6.28 10.61
N VAL A 75 -8.66 -5.77 9.82
CA VAL A 75 -8.54 -4.34 9.53
C VAL A 75 -8.46 -4.11 8.03
N PRO A 76 -9.60 -3.97 7.33
CA PRO A 76 -9.62 -3.40 5.99
C PRO A 76 -9.25 -1.93 6.03
N GLU A 77 -8.45 -1.51 5.06
CA GLU A 77 -7.98 -0.14 4.93
C GLU A 77 -8.14 0.33 3.47
N LEU A 78 -8.27 1.63 3.27
CA LEU A 78 -8.31 2.24 1.94
C LEU A 78 -7.44 3.49 1.95
N TYR A 79 -6.47 3.54 1.06
CA TYR A 79 -5.50 4.62 0.96
C TYR A 79 -5.41 5.18 -0.45
N PHE A 80 -5.20 6.49 -0.53
CA PHE A 80 -4.56 7.09 -1.69
C PHE A 80 -3.06 7.15 -1.42
N ALA A 81 -2.25 6.61 -2.34
CA ALA A 81 -0.81 6.48 -2.19
C ALA A 81 -0.05 7.09 -3.36
N MET A 82 1.02 7.81 -3.05
CA MET A 82 2.04 8.23 -3.98
C MET A 82 3.31 7.42 -3.68
N LYS A 83 3.64 6.48 -4.56
CA LYS A 83 4.79 5.56 -4.41
C LYS A 83 5.64 5.53 -5.66
N GLY A 84 6.84 4.95 -5.59
CA GLY A 84 7.70 4.91 -6.76
C GLY A 84 9.08 4.33 -6.48
N GLY A 85 10.02 4.66 -7.36
CA GLY A 85 11.43 4.27 -7.25
C GLY A 85 12.29 5.08 -8.18
N THR A 86 13.57 5.15 -7.87
CA THR A 86 14.56 5.86 -8.67
C THR A 86 15.64 4.89 -9.13
N LEU A 87 16.07 5.03 -10.38
CA LEU A 87 17.29 4.42 -10.93
C LEU A 87 18.36 5.49 -11.10
N LYS A 88 19.59 5.20 -10.67
CA LYS A 88 20.76 6.02 -10.96
C LYS A 88 21.07 6.02 -12.45
N SER A 89 21.83 6.98 -12.90
CA SER A 89 22.40 7.03 -14.26
C SER A 89 23.33 5.87 -14.58
N GLY A 90 23.55 5.60 -15.86
CA GLY A 90 24.53 4.63 -16.35
C GLY A 90 24.13 3.16 -16.17
N ASN A 91 22.83 2.85 -16.19
CA ASN A 91 22.32 1.48 -16.15
C ASN A 91 21.80 1.03 -17.52
N SER A 92 21.49 -0.27 -17.66
CA SER A 92 21.07 -0.88 -18.93
C SER A 92 19.73 -0.36 -19.51
N VAL A 93 18.92 0.33 -18.71
CA VAL A 93 17.60 0.85 -19.13
C VAL A 93 17.65 2.36 -19.40
N THR A 94 18.50 3.10 -18.68
CA THR A 94 18.61 4.55 -18.84
C THR A 94 20.02 5.06 -18.60
N VAL A 95 20.49 5.89 -19.51
CA VAL A 95 21.78 6.58 -19.36
C VAL A 95 21.71 7.65 -18.28
N ARG A 96 20.53 8.25 -18.07
CA ARG A 96 20.28 9.33 -17.12
C ARG A 96 19.48 8.81 -15.91
N LYS A 97 19.65 9.49 -14.77
CA LYS A 97 18.85 9.19 -13.58
C LYS A 97 17.36 9.35 -13.91
N SER A 98 16.57 8.35 -13.54
CA SER A 98 15.14 8.32 -13.77
C SER A 98 14.36 8.02 -12.50
N THR A 99 13.26 8.74 -12.29
CA THR A 99 12.36 8.57 -11.15
C THR A 99 10.97 8.24 -11.64
N LEU A 100 10.52 7.05 -11.31
CA LEU A 100 9.15 6.59 -11.54
C LEU A 100 8.28 6.97 -10.36
N LYS A 101 7.16 7.67 -10.61
CA LYS A 101 6.16 8.03 -9.62
C LYS A 101 4.80 7.47 -10.04
N LEU A 102 4.15 6.75 -9.13
CA LEU A 102 2.84 6.13 -9.31
C LEU A 102 1.85 6.72 -8.30
N TYR A 103 0.64 7.00 -8.75
CA TYR A 103 -0.52 7.37 -7.93
C TYR A 103 -1.50 6.22 -7.93
N SER A 104 -1.93 5.77 -6.77
CA SER A 104 -2.76 4.56 -6.66
C SER A 104 -3.73 4.62 -5.49
N PHE A 105 -4.84 3.91 -5.63
CA PHE A 105 -5.63 3.46 -4.49
C PHE A 105 -5.07 2.11 -4.03
N GLU A 106 -4.91 1.95 -2.72
CA GLU A 106 -4.39 0.73 -2.11
C GLU A 106 -5.35 0.25 -1.02
N MET A 107 -5.65 -1.04 -1.05
CA MET A 107 -6.62 -1.70 -0.17
C MET A 107 -5.95 -2.88 0.54
N PRO A 108 -5.28 -2.66 1.68
CA PRO A 108 -4.84 -3.75 2.55
C PRO A 108 -6.02 -4.33 3.33
N VAL A 109 -5.95 -5.64 3.59
CA VAL A 109 -6.83 -6.32 4.55
C VAL A 109 -5.92 -7.08 5.51
N LEU A 110 -5.83 -6.58 6.74
CA LEU A 110 -4.85 -7.07 7.71
C LEU A 110 -5.51 -7.86 8.83
N ALA A 111 -4.96 -9.02 9.13
CA ALA A 111 -5.15 -9.69 10.41
C ALA A 111 -4.27 -8.99 11.45
N ARG A 112 -4.83 -8.65 12.61
CA ARG A 112 -4.14 -7.93 13.69
C ARG A 112 -4.29 -8.67 15.01
N VAL A 113 -3.16 -8.94 15.65
CA VAL A 113 -3.09 -9.56 16.98
C VAL A 113 -2.64 -8.52 18.00
N HIS A 114 -3.44 -8.33 19.05
CA HIS A 114 -3.20 -7.34 20.11
C HIS A 114 -2.54 -7.97 21.34
N ILE A 115 -1.46 -7.34 21.81
CA ILE A 115 -0.77 -7.65 23.06
C ILE A 115 -0.72 -6.36 23.88
N LYS A 116 -1.73 -6.15 24.72
CA LYS A 116 -1.92 -4.88 25.47
C LYS A 116 -2.01 -3.68 24.49
N LYS A 117 -1.07 -2.75 24.54
CA LYS A 117 -0.99 -1.58 23.68
C LYS A 117 -0.24 -1.84 22.36
N LEU A 118 0.58 -2.89 22.33
CA LEU A 118 1.28 -3.34 21.13
C LEU A 118 0.38 -4.22 20.28
N TYR A 119 0.57 -4.22 18.98
CA TYR A 119 -0.03 -5.18 18.08
C TYR A 119 0.90 -5.54 16.92
N PHE A 120 0.68 -6.71 16.36
CA PHE A 120 1.26 -7.14 15.09
C PHE A 120 0.17 -7.28 14.07
N ASN A 121 0.47 -6.94 12.83
CA ASN A 121 -0.47 -7.07 11.72
C ASN A 121 0.22 -7.70 10.49
N ALA A 122 -0.54 -8.46 9.74
CA ALA A 122 -0.10 -9.00 8.46
C ALA A 122 -1.32 -9.27 7.57
N GLY A 123 -1.14 -9.17 6.27
CA GLY A 123 -2.19 -9.49 5.32
C GLY A 123 -1.88 -9.09 3.88
N PRO A 124 -2.75 -9.46 2.94
CA PRO A 124 -2.64 -9.06 1.54
C PRO A 124 -3.00 -7.60 1.34
N TYR A 125 -2.49 -7.05 0.25
CA TYR A 125 -2.96 -5.78 -0.31
C TYR A 125 -3.18 -5.92 -1.81
N ALA A 126 -4.14 -5.16 -2.33
CA ALA A 126 -4.30 -4.87 -3.74
C ALA A 126 -4.16 -3.37 -3.96
N SER A 127 -3.61 -2.97 -5.09
CA SER A 127 -3.41 -1.57 -5.45
C SER A 127 -3.78 -1.34 -6.91
N TYR A 128 -4.52 -0.27 -7.18
CA TYR A 128 -4.90 0.14 -8.52
C TYR A 128 -4.25 1.47 -8.87
N HIS A 129 -3.38 1.47 -9.88
CA HIS A 129 -2.70 2.66 -10.36
C HIS A 129 -3.62 3.50 -11.24
N ILE A 130 -3.95 4.70 -10.76
CA ILE A 130 -4.79 5.66 -11.49
C ILE A 130 -3.99 6.56 -12.43
N GLY A 131 -2.68 6.71 -12.17
CA GLY A 131 -1.78 7.52 -12.98
C GLY A 131 -0.34 7.37 -12.54
N GLY A 132 0.56 7.98 -13.32
CA GLY A 132 1.97 8.03 -12.96
C GLY A 132 2.78 8.91 -13.90
N ARG A 133 4.03 9.15 -13.53
CA ARG A 133 4.98 9.95 -14.30
C ARG A 133 6.38 9.36 -14.19
N LEU A 134 7.08 9.34 -15.30
CA LEU A 134 8.51 9.09 -15.37
C LEU A 134 9.22 10.43 -15.54
N LYS A 135 10.05 10.79 -14.57
CA LYS A 135 10.96 11.95 -14.66
C LYS A 135 12.35 11.44 -14.98
N THR A 136 12.96 11.96 -16.03
CA THR A 136 14.37 11.76 -16.37
C THR A 136 15.10 13.06 -16.16
N ASP A 137 16.18 13.04 -15.39
CA ASP A 137 16.95 14.26 -15.08
C ASP A 137 17.67 14.76 -16.31
N GLY A 138 17.84 16.09 -16.42
CA GLY A 138 18.56 16.75 -17.49
C GLY A 138 20.08 16.58 -17.36
N THR A 139 20.77 16.90 -18.46
CA THR A 139 22.22 17.09 -18.52
C THR A 139 22.52 18.46 -19.14
N THR A 140 23.76 18.86 -19.20
CA THR A 140 24.17 20.12 -19.87
C THR A 140 23.72 20.15 -21.34
N ALA A 141 23.65 19.00 -22.00
CA ALA A 141 23.28 18.86 -23.42
C ALA A 141 21.79 18.55 -23.66
N SER A 142 21.01 18.19 -22.63
CA SER A 142 19.62 17.77 -22.80
C SER A 142 18.76 18.13 -21.60
N PRO A 143 17.60 18.80 -21.77
CA PRO A 143 16.74 19.20 -20.67
C PRO A 143 16.13 17.98 -19.95
N ALA A 144 15.70 18.20 -18.72
CA ALA A 144 14.94 17.20 -17.97
C ALA A 144 13.57 16.95 -18.63
N THR A 145 13.16 15.69 -18.69
CA THR A 145 11.88 15.29 -19.27
C THR A 145 10.93 14.73 -18.21
N LYS A 146 9.64 14.99 -18.40
CA LYS A 146 8.55 14.40 -17.59
C LYS A 146 7.52 13.81 -18.53
N THR A 147 7.41 12.49 -18.54
CA THR A 147 6.46 11.76 -19.38
C THR A 147 5.37 11.14 -18.53
N LYS A 148 4.10 11.24 -18.94
CA LYS A 148 3.01 10.49 -18.33
C LYS A 148 3.17 9.01 -18.64
N LEU A 149 2.87 8.16 -17.67
CA LEU A 149 2.89 6.71 -17.89
C LEU A 149 1.66 6.28 -18.70
N SER A 150 1.90 5.39 -19.65
CA SER A 150 0.85 4.64 -20.33
C SER A 150 0.54 3.35 -19.55
N PHE A 151 -0.74 3.01 -19.49
CA PHE A 151 -1.23 1.80 -18.84
C PHE A 151 -1.99 0.97 -19.88
N GLY A 152 -1.41 -0.13 -20.31
CA GLY A 152 -1.95 -0.95 -21.38
C GLY A 152 -1.22 -2.27 -21.55
N ASN A 153 -1.14 -2.71 -22.84
CA ASN A 153 -0.57 -4.00 -23.19
C ASN A 153 0.70 -3.91 -24.04
N ASN A 154 1.14 -2.70 -24.41
CA ASN A 154 2.37 -2.52 -25.17
C ASN A 154 3.63 -2.73 -24.29
N ALA A 155 4.77 -2.97 -24.92
CA ALA A 155 6.02 -3.28 -24.20
C ALA A 155 6.44 -2.19 -23.21
N GLY A 156 6.24 -0.91 -23.52
CA GLY A 156 6.57 0.21 -22.63
C GLY A 156 5.52 0.56 -21.57
N ASP A 157 4.39 -0.16 -21.55
CA ASP A 157 3.28 0.15 -20.67
C ASP A 157 3.46 -0.40 -19.26
N PHE A 158 2.74 0.22 -18.32
CA PHE A 158 2.61 -0.25 -16.94
C PHE A 158 1.29 -1.00 -16.75
N LYS A 159 1.28 -1.89 -15.78
CA LYS A 159 0.05 -2.56 -15.35
C LYS A 159 -0.66 -1.70 -14.33
N ARG A 160 -2.00 -1.68 -14.38
CA ARG A 160 -2.80 -0.93 -13.41
C ARG A 160 -2.89 -1.60 -12.05
N TRP A 161 -2.76 -2.94 -12.01
CA TRP A 161 -2.87 -3.71 -10.78
C TRP A 161 -1.51 -4.07 -10.21
N ASP A 162 -1.36 -3.85 -8.92
CA ASP A 162 -0.28 -4.34 -8.07
C ASP A 162 -0.89 -5.07 -6.89
N ALA A 163 -0.27 -6.14 -6.44
CA ALA A 163 -0.72 -6.90 -5.28
C ALA A 163 0.48 -7.51 -4.55
N GLY A 164 0.30 -7.74 -3.27
CA GLY A 164 1.36 -8.31 -2.43
C GLY A 164 0.89 -8.55 -1.02
N ILE A 165 1.85 -8.64 -0.12
CA ILE A 165 1.64 -8.83 1.31
C ILE A 165 2.27 -7.68 2.10
N GLN A 166 1.69 -7.35 3.23
CA GLN A 166 2.24 -6.41 4.21
C GLN A 166 2.30 -7.06 5.58
N ALA A 167 3.32 -6.73 6.34
CA ALA A 167 3.44 -7.13 7.74
C ALA A 167 4.13 -6.03 8.56
N GLY A 168 3.77 -5.93 9.83
CA GLY A 168 4.34 -4.92 10.69
C GLY A 168 3.82 -4.97 12.12
N ALA A 169 4.16 -3.92 12.86
CA ALA A 169 3.78 -3.75 14.24
C ALA A 169 3.40 -2.30 14.53
N GLY A 170 2.56 -2.10 15.53
CA GLY A 170 2.18 -0.77 15.96
C GLY A 170 1.88 -0.69 17.44
N TYR A 171 1.86 0.54 17.93
CA TYR A 171 1.62 0.84 19.32
C TYR A 171 0.49 1.88 19.47
N ASN A 172 -0.44 1.61 20.40
CA ASN A 172 -1.60 2.45 20.67
C ASN A 172 -1.36 3.33 21.90
N PHE A 173 -1.42 4.63 21.70
CA PHE A 173 -1.42 5.64 22.75
C PHE A 173 -2.87 6.04 23.05
N ASN A 174 -3.42 5.56 24.15
CA ASN A 174 -4.80 5.89 24.54
C ASN A 174 -4.84 7.28 25.16
N THR A 175 -5.65 8.16 24.59
CA THR A 175 -6.00 9.46 25.15
C THR A 175 -7.42 9.42 25.72
N LYS A 176 -7.87 10.51 26.35
CA LYS A 176 -9.24 10.59 26.91
C LYS A 176 -10.36 10.41 25.85
N HIS A 177 -10.14 10.90 24.63
CA HIS A 177 -11.19 10.98 23.59
C HIS A 177 -10.81 10.24 22.29
N SER A 178 -9.59 9.78 22.15
CA SER A 178 -9.08 9.14 20.92
C SER A 178 -7.97 8.13 21.22
N ILE A 179 -7.63 7.36 20.22
CA ILE A 179 -6.44 6.50 20.23
C ILE A 179 -5.54 7.00 19.12
N LEU A 180 -4.33 7.42 19.51
CA LEU A 180 -3.25 7.71 18.58
C LEU A 180 -2.44 6.43 18.38
N THR A 181 -2.18 6.06 17.14
CA THR A 181 -1.46 4.83 16.80
C THR A 181 -0.26 5.17 15.95
N LEU A 182 0.91 4.68 16.36
CA LEU A 182 2.11 4.63 15.53
C LEU A 182 2.26 3.20 15.00
N ASP A 183 2.41 3.05 13.68
CA ASP A 183 2.49 1.75 13.01
C ASP A 183 3.64 1.75 12.00
N VAL A 184 4.41 0.68 11.96
CA VAL A 184 5.50 0.47 11.01
C VAL A 184 5.28 -0.84 10.29
N ARG A 185 5.23 -0.80 8.95
CA ARG A 185 4.98 -1.98 8.10
C ARG A 185 5.97 -2.07 6.96
N TYR A 186 6.26 -3.29 6.57
CA TYR A 186 6.96 -3.58 5.34
C TYR A 186 6.02 -4.25 4.35
N GLY A 187 5.98 -3.73 3.12
CA GLY A 187 5.19 -4.24 2.01
C GLY A 187 6.08 -4.91 0.95
N TYR A 188 5.66 -6.11 0.54
CA TYR A 188 6.32 -6.94 -0.44
C TYR A 188 5.38 -7.21 -1.61
N GLY A 189 5.58 -6.52 -2.74
CA GLY A 189 4.83 -6.72 -3.99
C GLY A 189 5.20 -8.05 -4.64
N LEU A 190 4.19 -8.77 -5.07
CA LEU A 190 4.27 -10.07 -5.73
C LEU A 190 3.96 -9.97 -7.22
N VAL A 191 3.32 -8.89 -7.66
CA VAL A 191 2.96 -8.66 -9.05
C VAL A 191 3.98 -7.76 -9.72
N ASN A 192 4.41 -8.12 -10.93
CA ASN A 192 5.21 -7.24 -11.76
C ASN A 192 4.34 -6.09 -12.30
N VAL A 193 4.69 -4.84 -11.98
CA VAL A 193 3.93 -3.63 -12.33
C VAL A 193 4.30 -3.05 -13.70
N SER A 194 5.28 -3.60 -14.40
CA SER A 194 5.73 -3.14 -15.72
C SER A 194 5.70 -4.28 -16.75
N ARG A 195 5.78 -3.94 -18.02
CA ARG A 195 5.79 -4.95 -19.09
C ARG A 195 7.15 -5.16 -19.73
N ASP A 196 7.98 -4.13 -19.70
CA ASP A 196 9.33 -4.12 -20.29
C ASP A 196 10.41 -4.65 -19.34
N VAL A 197 10.27 -4.32 -18.05
CA VAL A 197 11.26 -4.62 -17.01
C VAL A 197 10.55 -5.20 -15.80
N GLU A 198 11.09 -6.24 -15.22
CA GLU A 198 10.55 -6.77 -13.95
C GLU A 198 10.67 -5.72 -12.84
N ARG A 199 9.52 -5.31 -12.29
CA ARG A 199 9.42 -4.35 -11.18
C ARG A 199 8.41 -4.82 -10.17
N TYR A 200 8.90 -5.21 -9.00
CA TYR A 200 8.08 -5.64 -7.87
C TYR A 200 8.17 -4.60 -6.75
N SER A 201 7.07 -4.10 -6.29
CA SER A 201 7.00 -3.04 -5.27
C SER A 201 7.63 -3.47 -3.95
N ARG A 202 8.41 -2.58 -3.33
CA ARG A 202 8.94 -2.70 -1.97
C ARG A 202 8.63 -1.41 -1.25
N MET A 203 8.09 -1.52 -0.03
CA MET A 203 7.58 -0.37 0.69
C MET A 203 7.84 -0.51 2.19
N LEU A 204 8.49 0.48 2.77
CA LEU A 204 8.48 0.72 4.21
C LEU A 204 7.46 1.84 4.48
N ASN A 205 6.49 1.56 5.33
CA ASN A 205 5.41 2.47 5.69
C ASN A 205 5.53 2.81 7.19
N ILE A 206 5.59 4.10 7.50
CA ILE A 206 5.48 4.62 8.87
C ILE A 206 4.19 5.44 8.93
N SER A 207 3.24 4.99 9.73
CA SER A 207 1.89 5.51 9.81
C SER A 207 1.60 6.16 11.14
N LEU A 208 1.00 7.34 11.10
CA LEU A 208 0.35 7.98 12.22
C LEU A 208 -1.16 7.93 12.00
N GLN A 209 -1.88 7.24 12.89
CA GLN A 209 -3.32 7.05 12.79
C GLN A 209 -4.01 7.61 14.03
N VAL A 210 -5.15 8.28 13.81
CA VAL A 210 -6.08 8.69 14.85
C VAL A 210 -7.37 7.90 14.68
N SER A 211 -7.85 7.29 15.75
CA SER A 211 -9.12 6.58 15.77
C SER A 211 -9.99 6.99 16.95
N GLY A 212 -11.31 6.92 16.78
CA GLY A 212 -12.26 7.14 17.85
C GLY A 212 -12.15 6.09 18.96
N PRO A 213 -12.72 6.36 20.14
CA PRO A 213 -12.77 5.36 21.22
C PRO A 213 -13.55 4.14 20.76
N SER A 214 -13.22 2.99 21.32
CA SER A 214 -13.88 1.74 21.00
C SER A 214 -15.36 1.80 21.38
N ARG A 215 -16.27 1.71 20.41
CA ARG A 215 -17.71 1.57 20.69
C ARG A 215 -17.97 0.11 21.10
N LYS A 216 -18.31 -0.11 22.36
CA LYS A 216 -18.92 -1.36 22.80
C LYS A 216 -20.35 -1.40 22.24
N LYS A 217 -20.69 -2.47 21.53
CA LYS A 217 -22.09 -2.73 21.19
C LYS A 217 -22.80 -3.04 22.52
N THR A 218 -23.68 -2.16 22.97
CA THR A 218 -24.60 -2.47 24.09
C THR A 218 -25.49 -3.58 23.57
N SER A 219 -25.34 -4.78 24.14
CA SER A 219 -26.29 -5.87 23.93
C SER A 219 -27.62 -5.37 24.45
N GLY A 220 -28.53 -4.97 23.54
CA GLY A 220 -29.92 -4.74 23.89
C GLY A 220 -30.49 -6.02 24.48
N ARG A 221 -31.04 -5.89 25.64
CA ARG A 221 -31.91 -6.90 26.26
C ARG A 221 -33.13 -7.13 25.39
#